data_db13e17e54c276965969c7160247f329
#
_entry.id   db13e17e54c276965969c7160247f329
#
_cell.length_a   1.000
_cell.length_b   1.000
_cell.length_c   1.000
_cell.angle_alpha   90.00
_cell.angle_beta   90.00
_cell.angle_gamma   90.00
#
_symmetry.space_group_name_H-M   'P 1'
#
loop_
_entity.id
_entity.type
_entity.pdbx_description
1 polymer ?
#
loop_
_entity_poly.entity_id
_entity_poly.type
_entity_poly.pdbx_seq_one_letter_code
_entity_poly.pdbx_strand_id
1 'polypeptide(L)'
;LDIYIQYDLDNGNIDETYAQELIDQFVIKLRMVRHLRMQSYNDIFAGDPTWVTESIGGRFNDGRTKVTKTSFRFLQTLYNLGPSPEPNMTVLWSPELPEGFKEFCAQVSIDTSSIQYENDTLMREVRNCDDYGIACCVSYQAIGKQIQFFGARCNLAKALLLAINGGRCENTGTVMVKDIPVLTGDLLNFEEVWSNYKKVLMQVARVYNDAMNIIHYMHDKYYYEKAQMAFIDTDPRINLAYGVAGLSIAIDSLSAIKYGRVHAKRNDIGLTEGFEIEGEFPCFGNDDDRVD
;
A
#
# COMPACT_ATOMS: atom_id res chain seq x y z
N LEU A 1 -17.30 -16.37 -12.57
CA LEU A 1 -18.66 -16.11 -12.07
C LEU A 1 -19.64 -15.84 -13.21
N ASP A 2 -19.34 -14.91 -14.10
CA ASP A 2 -20.28 -14.41 -15.11
C ASP A 2 -20.93 -15.51 -15.97
N ILE A 3 -20.15 -16.49 -16.44
CA ILE A 3 -20.67 -17.60 -17.26
C ILE A 3 -21.71 -18.45 -16.52
N TYR A 4 -21.57 -18.64 -15.21
CA TYR A 4 -22.51 -19.38 -14.38
C TYR A 4 -23.78 -18.57 -14.13
N ILE A 5 -23.63 -17.29 -13.79
CA ILE A 5 -24.77 -16.38 -13.61
C ILE A 5 -25.57 -16.25 -14.91
N GLN A 6 -24.88 -16.09 -16.05
CA GLN A 6 -25.57 -15.98 -17.34
C GLN A 6 -26.31 -17.27 -17.70
N TYR A 7 -25.68 -18.43 -17.44
CA TYR A 7 -26.35 -19.72 -17.64
C TYR A 7 -27.65 -19.84 -16.83
N ASP A 8 -27.64 -19.45 -15.55
CA ASP A 8 -28.80 -19.50 -14.70
C ASP A 8 -29.91 -18.50 -15.11
N LEU A 9 -29.50 -17.31 -15.56
CA LEU A 9 -30.43 -16.33 -16.14
C LEU A 9 -31.11 -16.84 -17.42
N ASP A 10 -30.33 -17.42 -18.33
CA ASP A 10 -30.83 -17.94 -19.62
C ASP A 10 -31.76 -19.12 -19.43
N ASN A 11 -31.60 -19.90 -18.36
CA ASN A 11 -32.48 -21.02 -18.02
C ASN A 11 -33.64 -20.63 -17.09
N GLY A 12 -33.74 -19.36 -16.69
CA GLY A 12 -34.78 -18.88 -15.79
C GLY A 12 -34.68 -19.40 -14.35
N ASN A 13 -33.52 -19.87 -13.95
CA ASN A 13 -33.25 -20.33 -12.57
C ASN A 13 -33.17 -19.14 -11.61
N ILE A 14 -32.70 -18.00 -12.07
CA ILE A 14 -32.59 -16.75 -11.34
C ILE A 14 -33.03 -15.58 -12.24
N ASP A 15 -33.29 -14.44 -11.64
CA ASP A 15 -33.47 -13.16 -12.33
C ASP A 15 -32.27 -12.22 -12.07
N GLU A 16 -32.27 -11.05 -12.74
CA GLU A 16 -31.18 -10.05 -12.59
C GLU A 16 -31.09 -9.52 -11.16
N THR A 17 -32.21 -9.40 -10.44
CA THR A 17 -32.23 -8.93 -9.05
C THR A 17 -31.53 -9.94 -8.15
N TYR A 18 -31.86 -11.20 -8.28
CA TYR A 18 -31.24 -12.26 -7.49
C TYR A 18 -29.76 -12.46 -7.86
N ALA A 19 -29.40 -12.30 -9.15
CA ALA A 19 -28.01 -12.31 -9.57
C ALA A 19 -27.17 -11.22 -8.86
N GLN A 20 -27.72 -10.00 -8.73
CA GLN A 20 -27.09 -8.92 -7.97
C GLN A 20 -27.02 -9.25 -6.48
N GLU A 21 -28.09 -9.79 -5.90
CA GLU A 21 -28.12 -10.17 -4.48
C GLU A 21 -27.05 -11.21 -4.14
N LEU A 22 -26.79 -12.19 -5.02
CA LEU A 22 -25.73 -13.18 -4.82
C LEU A 22 -24.35 -12.52 -4.76
N ILE A 23 -24.07 -11.52 -5.58
CA ILE A 23 -22.84 -10.75 -5.54
C ILE A 23 -22.76 -9.90 -4.27
N ASP A 24 -23.84 -9.23 -3.89
CA ASP A 24 -23.92 -8.45 -2.65
C ASP A 24 -23.64 -9.34 -1.42
N GLN A 25 -24.25 -10.54 -1.35
CA GLN A 25 -24.00 -11.49 -0.27
C GLN A 25 -22.54 -11.99 -0.25
N PHE A 26 -21.91 -12.18 -1.42
CA PHE A 26 -20.50 -12.53 -1.48
C PHE A 26 -19.62 -11.42 -0.89
N VAL A 27 -19.87 -10.16 -1.29
CA VAL A 27 -19.13 -9.00 -0.77
C VAL A 27 -19.36 -8.81 0.73
N ILE A 28 -20.60 -9.03 1.24
CA ILE A 28 -20.88 -9.03 2.68
C ILE A 28 -19.98 -10.05 3.40
N LYS A 29 -19.86 -11.26 2.86
CA LYS A 29 -19.01 -12.31 3.47
C LYS A 29 -17.53 -11.87 3.48
N LEU A 30 -17.04 -11.23 2.42
CA LEU A 30 -15.68 -10.69 2.39
C LEU A 30 -15.49 -9.59 3.46
N ARG A 31 -16.48 -8.73 3.69
CA ARG A 31 -16.46 -7.72 4.76
C ARG A 31 -16.50 -8.34 6.17
N MET A 32 -17.01 -9.55 6.30
CA MET A 32 -17.11 -10.27 7.58
C MET A 32 -15.90 -11.13 7.91
N VAL A 33 -15.01 -11.39 6.96
CA VAL A 33 -13.79 -12.18 7.18
C VAL A 33 -12.96 -11.53 8.28
N ARG A 34 -12.48 -12.33 9.22
CA ARG A 34 -11.63 -11.88 10.32
C ARG A 34 -10.33 -12.67 10.35
N HIS A 35 -9.25 -11.98 10.63
CA HIS A 35 -7.96 -12.58 10.90
C HIS A 35 -7.72 -12.59 12.42
N LEU A 36 -7.30 -13.72 12.95
CA LEU A 36 -6.93 -13.81 14.36
C LEU A 36 -5.56 -13.15 14.56
N ARG A 37 -5.58 -11.92 15.06
CA ARG A 37 -4.37 -11.12 15.29
C ARG A 37 -4.23 -10.77 16.77
N MET A 38 -2.99 -10.50 17.16
CA MET A 38 -2.71 -9.97 18.50
C MET A 38 -3.28 -8.56 18.65
N GLN A 39 -3.74 -8.21 19.85
CA GLN A 39 -4.30 -6.89 20.14
C GLN A 39 -3.37 -5.75 19.74
N SER A 40 -2.07 -5.88 20.07
CA SER A 40 -1.06 -4.88 19.70
C SER A 40 -0.93 -4.63 18.19
N TYR A 41 -1.25 -5.63 17.37
CA TYR A 41 -1.28 -5.46 15.92
C TYR A 41 -2.52 -4.68 15.47
N ASN A 42 -3.67 -5.00 16.03
CA ASN A 42 -4.92 -4.29 15.75
C ASN A 42 -4.86 -2.82 16.19
N ASP A 43 -4.19 -2.52 17.29
CA ASP A 43 -3.99 -1.16 17.78
C ASP A 43 -3.20 -0.29 16.78
N ILE A 44 -2.18 -0.88 16.10
CA ILE A 44 -1.42 -0.19 15.06
C ILE A 44 -2.30 0.18 13.86
N PHE A 45 -3.22 -0.70 13.46
CA PHE A 45 -4.07 -0.52 12.29
C PHE A 45 -5.46 0.05 12.60
N ALA A 46 -5.71 0.47 13.84
CA ALA A 46 -6.98 1.00 14.30
C ALA A 46 -8.18 0.05 14.03
N GLY A 47 -7.97 -1.24 14.19
CA GLY A 47 -8.96 -2.28 13.97
C GLY A 47 -8.38 -3.58 13.42
N ASP A 48 -9.24 -4.38 12.80
CA ASP A 48 -8.89 -5.67 12.20
C ASP A 48 -9.10 -5.65 10.68
N PRO A 49 -8.21 -5.00 9.90
CA PRO A 49 -8.31 -4.97 8.45
C PRO A 49 -8.16 -6.38 7.88
N THR A 50 -9.00 -6.74 6.92
CA THR A 50 -8.98 -8.05 6.28
C THR A 50 -8.02 -8.11 5.09
N TRP A 51 -7.76 -6.96 4.47
CA TRP A 51 -6.93 -6.77 3.27
C TRP A 51 -7.36 -7.61 2.07
N VAL A 52 -8.63 -7.94 2.02
CA VAL A 52 -9.22 -8.60 0.86
C VAL A 52 -9.25 -7.60 -0.30
N THR A 53 -8.82 -8.06 -1.47
CA THR A 53 -8.82 -7.26 -2.70
C THR A 53 -9.64 -7.98 -3.76
N GLU A 54 -10.46 -7.21 -4.47
CA GLU A 54 -11.14 -7.60 -5.69
C GLU A 54 -10.56 -6.84 -6.87
N SER A 55 -10.21 -7.56 -7.94
CA SER A 55 -9.73 -6.95 -9.17
C SER A 55 -10.71 -7.20 -10.29
N ILE A 56 -11.19 -6.15 -10.92
CA ILE A 56 -12.15 -6.20 -12.03
C ILE A 56 -11.65 -5.40 -13.24
N GLY A 57 -12.26 -5.59 -14.38
CA GLY A 57 -11.80 -4.95 -15.61
C GLY A 57 -10.58 -5.63 -16.20
N GLY A 58 -9.73 -4.86 -16.88
CA GLY A 58 -8.55 -5.39 -17.54
C GLY A 58 -8.82 -6.05 -18.89
N ARG A 59 -7.75 -6.52 -19.52
CA ARG A 59 -7.78 -7.17 -20.84
C ARG A 59 -6.96 -8.45 -20.88
N PHE A 60 -7.31 -9.34 -21.77
CA PHE A 60 -6.47 -10.49 -22.14
C PHE A 60 -5.31 -10.05 -23.03
N ASN A 61 -4.26 -10.85 -23.09
CA ASN A 61 -3.11 -10.59 -23.96
C ASN A 61 -3.48 -10.59 -25.46
N ASP A 62 -4.57 -11.23 -25.83
CA ASP A 62 -5.13 -11.22 -27.19
C ASP A 62 -5.97 -9.95 -27.51
N GLY A 63 -6.07 -9.04 -26.57
CA GLY A 63 -6.77 -7.76 -26.73
C GLY A 63 -8.24 -7.76 -26.35
N ARG A 64 -8.87 -8.90 -26.05
CA ARG A 64 -10.25 -8.95 -25.59
C ARG A 64 -10.40 -8.32 -24.22
N THR A 65 -11.52 -7.66 -23.96
CA THR A 65 -11.84 -7.17 -22.62
C THR A 65 -12.24 -8.30 -21.66
N LYS A 66 -11.90 -8.14 -20.39
CA LYS A 66 -12.40 -8.99 -19.29
C LYS A 66 -13.67 -8.41 -18.64
N VAL A 67 -14.10 -7.24 -19.07
CA VAL A 67 -15.32 -6.62 -18.54
C VAL A 67 -16.54 -7.46 -18.93
N THR A 68 -17.34 -7.82 -17.93
CA THR A 68 -18.59 -8.56 -18.08
C THR A 68 -19.69 -7.86 -17.30
N LYS A 69 -20.94 -8.34 -17.41
CA LYS A 69 -22.05 -7.84 -16.57
C LYS A 69 -21.70 -7.96 -15.07
N THR A 70 -21.00 -9.01 -14.69
CA THR A 70 -20.58 -9.23 -13.30
C THR A 70 -19.61 -8.17 -12.82
N SER A 71 -18.78 -7.57 -13.69
CA SER A 71 -17.94 -6.42 -13.33
C SER A 71 -18.78 -5.22 -12.89
N PHE A 72 -19.89 -4.96 -13.57
CA PHE A 72 -20.85 -3.91 -13.16
C PHE A 72 -21.56 -4.27 -11.86
N ARG A 73 -21.91 -5.55 -11.65
CA ARG A 73 -22.54 -5.99 -10.39
C ARG A 73 -21.63 -5.79 -9.18
N PHE A 74 -20.33 -6.04 -9.34
CA PHE A 74 -19.36 -5.75 -8.28
C PHE A 74 -19.29 -4.25 -7.95
N LEU A 75 -19.24 -3.39 -8.96
CA LEU A 75 -19.29 -1.93 -8.74
C LEU A 75 -20.60 -1.50 -8.07
N GLN A 76 -21.73 -2.09 -8.47
CA GLN A 76 -23.05 -1.81 -7.90
C GLN A 76 -23.13 -2.14 -6.39
N THR A 77 -22.30 -3.08 -5.89
CA THR A 77 -22.28 -3.38 -4.45
C THR A 77 -21.90 -2.17 -3.59
N LEU A 78 -21.13 -1.22 -4.14
CA LEU A 78 -20.76 0.01 -3.42
C LEU A 78 -21.96 0.94 -3.17
N TYR A 79 -22.97 0.88 -4.05
CA TYR A 79 -24.25 1.57 -3.81
C TYR A 79 -25.16 0.77 -2.89
N ASN A 80 -25.30 -0.53 -3.13
CA ASN A 80 -26.24 -1.38 -2.39
C ASN A 80 -25.85 -1.55 -0.92
N LEU A 81 -24.55 -1.73 -0.66
CA LEU A 81 -23.99 -2.02 0.66
C LEU A 81 -23.29 -0.81 1.32
N GLY A 82 -23.21 0.31 0.59
CA GLY A 82 -22.47 1.50 0.98
C GLY A 82 -20.96 1.40 0.76
N PRO A 83 -20.27 2.57 0.71
CA PRO A 83 -18.83 2.66 0.57
C PRO A 83 -18.09 1.88 1.65
N SER A 84 -16.98 1.24 1.29
CA SER A 84 -16.17 0.49 2.23
C SER A 84 -14.72 0.45 1.74
N PRO A 85 -13.72 0.56 2.64
CA PRO A 85 -12.32 0.36 2.27
C PRO A 85 -12.00 -1.10 1.94
N GLU A 86 -12.87 -2.04 2.32
CA GLU A 86 -12.68 -3.47 2.10
C GLU A 86 -13.99 -4.17 1.73
N PRO A 87 -13.96 -5.12 0.78
CA PRO A 87 -12.78 -5.48 -0.02
C PRO A 87 -12.25 -4.27 -0.81
N ASN A 88 -10.92 -4.18 -0.95
CA ASN A 88 -10.30 -3.14 -1.77
C ASN A 88 -10.65 -3.40 -3.25
N MET A 89 -11.44 -2.52 -3.84
CA MET A 89 -11.89 -2.64 -5.22
C MET A 89 -10.86 -2.02 -6.17
N THR A 90 -10.17 -2.85 -6.95
CA THR A 90 -9.20 -2.40 -7.95
C THR A 90 -9.75 -2.58 -9.36
N VAL A 91 -9.85 -1.49 -10.10
CA VAL A 91 -10.13 -1.51 -11.53
C VAL A 91 -8.83 -1.58 -12.30
N LEU A 92 -8.62 -2.66 -13.04
CA LEU A 92 -7.51 -2.82 -13.98
C LEU A 92 -7.84 -2.01 -15.23
N TRP A 93 -7.39 -0.77 -15.24
CA TRP A 93 -7.80 0.23 -16.20
C TRP A 93 -6.91 0.26 -17.45
N SER A 94 -7.54 0.38 -18.61
CA SER A 94 -6.86 0.75 -19.87
C SER A 94 -7.78 1.60 -20.74
N PRO A 95 -7.21 2.43 -21.66
CA PRO A 95 -8.00 3.25 -22.58
C PRO A 95 -8.99 2.46 -23.42
N GLU A 96 -8.66 1.20 -23.73
CA GLU A 96 -9.43 0.31 -24.61
C GLU A 96 -10.55 -0.44 -23.90
N LEU A 97 -10.78 -0.22 -22.63
CA LEU A 97 -11.96 -0.75 -21.93
C LEU A 97 -13.26 -0.16 -22.52
N PRO A 98 -14.38 -0.91 -22.46
CA PRO A 98 -15.67 -0.39 -22.92
C PRO A 98 -16.01 0.95 -22.29
N GLU A 99 -16.47 1.92 -23.10
CA GLU A 99 -16.75 3.29 -22.65
C GLU A 99 -17.73 3.32 -21.49
N GLY A 100 -18.88 2.62 -21.62
CA GLY A 100 -19.87 2.57 -20.54
C GLY A 100 -19.36 1.99 -19.22
N PHE A 101 -18.31 1.12 -19.26
CA PHE A 101 -17.67 0.64 -18.05
C PHE A 101 -16.78 1.72 -17.42
N LYS A 102 -16.03 2.44 -18.24
CA LYS A 102 -15.16 3.56 -17.76
C LYS A 102 -16.01 4.67 -17.15
N GLU A 103 -17.11 5.05 -17.81
CA GLU A 103 -18.06 6.05 -17.31
C GLU A 103 -18.66 5.62 -15.97
N PHE A 104 -19.09 4.36 -15.86
CA PHE A 104 -19.67 3.84 -14.63
C PHE A 104 -18.62 3.79 -13.49
N CYS A 105 -17.40 3.34 -13.77
CA CYS A 105 -16.30 3.40 -12.80
C CYS A 105 -16.05 4.83 -12.30
N ALA A 106 -16.01 5.80 -13.21
CA ALA A 106 -15.81 7.21 -12.85
C ALA A 106 -16.97 7.73 -11.96
N GLN A 107 -18.21 7.41 -12.31
CA GLN A 107 -19.37 7.80 -11.51
C GLN A 107 -19.31 7.20 -10.11
N VAL A 108 -19.04 5.89 -10.01
CA VAL A 108 -18.92 5.21 -8.71
C VAL A 108 -17.77 5.78 -7.88
N SER A 109 -16.66 6.16 -8.51
CA SER A 109 -15.54 6.81 -7.81
C SER A 109 -15.93 8.17 -7.23
N ILE A 110 -16.68 8.97 -7.99
CA ILE A 110 -17.18 10.28 -7.52
C ILE A 110 -18.13 10.11 -6.33
N ASP A 111 -19.03 9.16 -6.42
CA ASP A 111 -20.11 8.98 -5.43
C ASP A 111 -19.61 8.29 -4.14
N THR A 112 -18.59 7.42 -4.25
CA THR A 112 -18.24 6.52 -3.13
C THR A 112 -16.80 6.66 -2.64
N SER A 113 -15.88 7.19 -3.45
CA SER A 113 -14.43 7.24 -3.18
C SER A 113 -13.83 5.86 -2.81
N SER A 114 -14.40 4.75 -3.31
CA SER A 114 -14.09 3.38 -2.88
C SER A 114 -13.44 2.52 -3.96
N ILE A 115 -12.93 3.12 -5.03
CA ILE A 115 -12.25 2.42 -6.12
C ILE A 115 -10.81 2.89 -6.21
N GLN A 116 -9.90 1.94 -6.40
CA GLN A 116 -8.54 2.23 -6.84
C GLN A 116 -8.35 1.78 -8.29
N TYR A 117 -7.44 2.42 -9.00
CA TYR A 117 -7.14 2.12 -10.39
C TYR A 117 -5.70 1.65 -10.56
N GLU A 118 -5.50 0.66 -11.42
CA GLU A 118 -4.18 0.18 -11.82
C GLU A 118 -4.04 0.25 -13.34
N ASN A 119 -2.87 0.64 -13.83
CA ASN A 119 -2.59 0.73 -15.27
C ASN A 119 -2.39 -0.67 -15.87
N ASP A 120 -3.48 -1.26 -16.38
CA ASP A 120 -3.48 -2.61 -16.96
C ASP A 120 -2.56 -2.73 -18.18
N THR A 121 -2.48 -1.70 -19.01
CA THR A 121 -1.60 -1.71 -20.19
C THR A 121 -0.14 -1.87 -19.78
N LEU A 122 0.32 -1.04 -18.86
CA LEU A 122 1.68 -1.09 -18.35
C LEU A 122 1.97 -2.41 -17.62
N MET A 123 1.05 -2.85 -16.76
CA MET A 123 1.25 -4.08 -15.97
C MET A 123 1.37 -5.31 -16.88
N ARG A 124 0.52 -5.44 -17.89
CA ARG A 124 0.61 -6.55 -18.85
C ARG A 124 1.91 -6.50 -19.67
N GLU A 125 2.31 -5.32 -20.12
CA GLU A 125 3.55 -5.12 -20.88
C GLU A 125 4.78 -5.51 -20.04
N VAL A 126 4.90 -4.98 -18.84
CA VAL A 126 6.07 -5.21 -17.97
C VAL A 126 6.12 -6.63 -17.42
N ARG A 127 4.97 -7.24 -17.14
CA ARG A 127 4.90 -8.57 -16.51
C ARG A 127 4.58 -9.70 -17.45
N ASN A 128 4.17 -9.42 -18.69
CA ASN A 128 3.73 -10.40 -19.68
C ASN A 128 2.70 -11.40 -19.10
N CYS A 129 1.76 -10.88 -18.35
CA CYS A 129 0.72 -11.65 -17.65
C CYS A 129 -0.58 -10.87 -17.65
N ASP A 130 -1.65 -11.54 -18.05
CA ASP A 130 -3.00 -10.97 -18.04
C ASP A 130 -3.88 -11.52 -16.91
N ASP A 131 -3.41 -12.51 -16.17
CA ASP A 131 -4.11 -13.07 -15.01
C ASP A 131 -3.38 -12.68 -13.71
N TYR A 132 -3.65 -11.46 -13.28
CA TYR A 132 -3.04 -10.87 -12.09
C TYR A 132 -4.06 -10.08 -11.27
N GLY A 133 -3.70 -9.81 -10.05
CA GLY A 133 -4.39 -8.90 -9.14
C GLY A 133 -3.42 -7.99 -8.39
N ILE A 134 -3.98 -6.98 -7.76
CA ILE A 134 -3.22 -6.07 -6.89
C ILE A 134 -3.59 -6.41 -5.45
N ALA A 135 -2.67 -7.03 -4.74
CA ALA A 135 -2.87 -7.32 -3.32
C ALA A 135 -2.78 -6.03 -2.50
N CYS A 136 -3.77 -5.82 -1.63
CA CYS A 136 -3.97 -4.59 -0.87
C CYS A 136 -4.08 -3.39 -1.82
N CYS A 137 -3.07 -2.52 -1.79
CA CYS A 137 -3.09 -1.24 -2.48
C CYS A 137 -2.13 -1.17 -3.68
N VAL A 138 -1.01 -1.92 -3.69
CA VAL A 138 0.05 -1.72 -4.70
C VAL A 138 0.85 -2.98 -5.09
N SER A 139 0.59 -4.13 -4.50
CA SER A 139 1.42 -5.32 -4.73
C SER A 139 0.87 -6.16 -5.88
N TYR A 140 1.54 -6.13 -7.02
CA TYR A 140 1.24 -7.01 -8.13
C TYR A 140 1.48 -8.49 -7.78
N GLN A 141 0.53 -9.35 -8.16
CA GLN A 141 0.68 -10.80 -8.07
C GLN A 141 0.01 -11.48 -9.26
N ALA A 142 0.75 -12.35 -9.95
CA ALA A 142 0.15 -13.28 -10.90
C ALA A 142 -0.66 -14.34 -10.13
N ILE A 143 -1.95 -14.43 -10.46
CA ILE A 143 -2.90 -15.27 -9.72
C ILE A 143 -2.50 -16.73 -9.82
N GLY A 144 -2.47 -17.41 -8.67
CA GLY A 144 -2.09 -18.82 -8.57
C GLY A 144 -0.59 -19.13 -8.75
N LYS A 145 0.24 -18.15 -9.12
CA LYS A 145 1.68 -18.34 -9.42
C LYS A 145 2.61 -17.61 -8.50
N GLN A 146 2.11 -16.56 -7.85
CA GLN A 146 2.92 -15.71 -6.97
C GLN A 146 2.19 -15.47 -5.66
N ILE A 147 2.95 -15.35 -4.59
CA ILE A 147 2.46 -15.00 -3.27
C ILE A 147 3.38 -13.98 -2.61
N GLN A 148 2.82 -13.25 -1.64
CA GLN A 148 3.54 -12.34 -0.77
C GLN A 148 3.08 -12.61 0.66
N PHE A 149 3.96 -13.18 1.49
CA PHE A 149 3.61 -13.49 2.87
C PHE A 149 3.53 -12.27 3.76
N PHE A 150 4.47 -11.34 3.55
CA PHE A 150 4.62 -10.20 4.43
C PHE A 150 5.13 -8.98 3.66
N GLY A 151 4.60 -7.82 4.00
CA GLY A 151 5.08 -6.52 3.55
C GLY A 151 5.24 -5.58 4.74
N ALA A 152 6.28 -4.76 4.71
CA ALA A 152 6.51 -3.76 5.74
C ALA A 152 6.90 -2.43 5.11
N ARG A 153 6.92 -1.38 5.93
CA ARG A 153 7.35 -0.04 5.53
C ARG A 153 8.40 0.51 6.49
N CYS A 154 9.42 1.13 5.92
CA CYS A 154 10.40 1.91 6.65
C CYS A 154 9.90 3.35 6.78
N ASN A 155 9.90 3.92 7.98
CA ASN A 155 9.50 5.31 8.21
C ASN A 155 10.69 6.26 8.01
N LEU A 156 10.73 6.94 6.86
CA LEU A 156 11.81 7.85 6.48
C LEU A 156 11.83 9.12 7.35
N ALA A 157 10.67 9.62 7.75
CA ALA A 157 10.58 10.79 8.64
C ALA A 157 11.14 10.45 10.03
N LYS A 158 10.85 9.26 10.57
CA LYS A 158 11.44 8.78 11.81
C LYS A 158 12.96 8.60 11.70
N ALA A 159 13.44 8.10 10.57
CA ALA A 159 14.88 7.98 10.31
C ALA A 159 15.57 9.35 10.30
N LEU A 160 14.91 10.39 9.73
CA LEU A 160 15.43 11.75 9.77
C LEU A 160 15.47 12.32 11.21
N LEU A 161 14.42 12.06 11.99
CA LEU A 161 14.38 12.48 13.39
C LEU A 161 15.48 11.82 14.23
N LEU A 162 15.77 10.54 13.99
CA LEU A 162 16.91 9.85 14.59
C LEU A 162 18.23 10.49 14.18
N ALA A 163 18.39 10.91 12.94
CA ALA A 163 19.59 11.59 12.45
C ALA A 163 19.82 12.94 13.16
N ILE A 164 18.75 13.70 13.41
CA ILE A 164 18.79 14.97 14.13
C ILE A 164 19.12 14.76 15.62
N ASN A 165 18.65 13.65 16.20
CA ASN A 165 18.83 13.33 17.63
C ASN A 165 20.06 12.45 17.94
N GLY A 166 21.04 12.38 17.04
CA GLY A 166 22.27 11.59 17.28
C GLY A 166 22.00 10.09 17.44
N GLY A 167 21.05 9.55 16.67
CA GLY A 167 20.65 8.14 16.68
C GLY A 167 19.72 7.75 17.83
N ARG A 168 19.23 8.71 18.64
CA ARG A 168 18.35 8.46 19.79
C ARG A 168 16.88 8.66 19.43
N CYS A 169 16.02 7.83 20.01
CA CYS A 169 14.56 7.98 19.90
C CYS A 169 14.10 9.19 20.74
N GLU A 170 13.33 10.09 20.16
CA GLU A 170 12.81 11.30 20.82
C GLU A 170 11.85 10.98 21.98
N ASN A 171 11.15 9.84 21.92
CA ASN A 171 10.19 9.46 22.96
C ASN A 171 10.83 8.77 24.17
N THR A 172 11.87 7.97 23.93
CA THR A 172 12.45 7.12 24.99
C THR A 172 13.89 7.46 25.36
N GLY A 173 14.56 8.29 24.56
CA GLY A 173 15.99 8.56 24.69
C GLY A 173 16.90 7.40 24.34
N THR A 174 16.35 6.23 24.00
CA THR A 174 17.10 5.02 23.67
C THR A 174 17.92 5.20 22.40
N VAL A 175 19.17 4.74 22.41
CA VAL A 175 20.02 4.71 21.23
C VAL A 175 19.51 3.63 20.27
N MET A 176 18.92 4.04 19.17
CA MET A 176 18.41 3.15 18.12
C MET A 176 19.46 2.91 17.03
N VAL A 177 20.24 3.92 16.71
CA VAL A 177 21.33 3.85 15.72
C VAL A 177 22.60 4.36 16.37
N LYS A 178 23.64 3.52 16.40
CA LYS A 178 24.92 3.87 17.00
C LYS A 178 25.78 4.74 16.07
N ASP A 179 26.74 5.43 16.63
CA ASP A 179 27.79 6.18 15.92
C ASP A 179 27.25 7.30 15.02
N ILE A 180 26.10 7.88 15.38
CA ILE A 180 25.55 9.08 14.76
C ILE A 180 26.02 10.30 15.56
N PRO A 181 26.75 11.25 14.96
CA PRO A 181 27.16 12.48 15.61
C PRO A 181 25.99 13.27 16.21
N VAL A 182 26.17 13.76 17.43
CA VAL A 182 25.16 14.63 18.06
C VAL A 182 25.25 16.03 17.47
N LEU A 183 24.13 16.55 17.02
CA LEU A 183 24.03 17.94 16.56
C LEU A 183 23.78 18.83 17.76
N THR A 184 24.72 19.74 18.06
CA THR A 184 24.70 20.56 19.28
C THR A 184 24.09 21.95 19.08
N GLY A 185 24.02 22.42 17.84
CA GLY A 185 23.43 23.71 17.50
C GLY A 185 21.90 23.68 17.47
N ASP A 186 21.27 24.78 17.86
CA ASP A 186 19.82 24.91 17.70
C ASP A 186 19.42 25.08 16.24
N LEU A 187 20.17 25.90 15.48
CA LEU A 187 19.98 26.03 14.05
C LEU A 187 20.55 24.80 13.33
N LEU A 188 19.70 24.07 12.62
CA LEU A 188 20.11 22.88 11.89
C LEU A 188 20.93 23.24 10.64
N ASN A 189 22.08 22.58 10.48
CA ASN A 189 22.90 22.67 9.27
C ASN A 189 22.56 21.52 8.33
N PHE A 190 22.25 21.83 7.07
CA PHE A 190 21.83 20.84 6.09
C PHE A 190 22.86 19.73 5.87
N GLU A 191 24.15 20.09 5.71
CA GLU A 191 25.20 19.10 5.42
C GLU A 191 25.42 18.13 6.57
N GLU A 192 25.34 18.61 7.81
CA GLU A 192 25.46 17.78 9.01
C GLU A 192 24.26 16.84 9.14
N VAL A 193 23.02 17.36 8.99
CA VAL A 193 21.79 16.58 9.02
C VAL A 193 21.79 15.54 7.90
N TRP A 194 22.15 15.93 6.68
CA TRP A 194 22.23 15.05 5.53
C TRP A 194 23.26 13.94 5.70
N SER A 195 24.45 14.27 6.22
CA SER A 195 25.47 13.28 6.54
C SER A 195 25.00 12.24 7.55
N ASN A 196 24.35 12.69 8.62
CA ASN A 196 23.77 11.81 9.64
C ASN A 196 22.62 10.97 9.07
N TYR A 197 21.75 11.59 8.28
CA TYR A 197 20.61 10.90 7.67
C TYR A 197 21.04 9.75 6.76
N LYS A 198 22.06 9.97 5.92
CA LYS A 198 22.62 8.88 5.09
C LYS A 198 23.12 7.70 5.95
N LYS A 199 23.78 7.96 7.09
CA LYS A 199 24.23 6.89 7.99
C LYS A 199 23.06 6.12 8.61
N VAL A 200 22.03 6.86 9.05
CA VAL A 200 20.80 6.25 9.59
C VAL A 200 20.11 5.41 8.54
N LEU A 201 19.93 5.94 7.32
CA LEU A 201 19.30 5.20 6.21
C LEU A 201 20.05 3.91 5.87
N MET A 202 21.37 3.94 5.84
CA MET A 202 22.19 2.74 5.60
C MET A 202 21.96 1.66 6.68
N GLN A 203 21.89 2.08 7.94
CA GLN A 203 21.61 1.15 9.04
C GLN A 203 20.17 0.62 8.98
N VAL A 204 19.21 1.50 8.72
CA VAL A 204 17.78 1.12 8.55
C VAL A 204 17.62 0.13 7.40
N ALA A 205 18.23 0.39 6.24
CA ALA A 205 18.18 -0.50 5.09
C ALA A 205 18.72 -1.91 5.42
N ARG A 206 19.84 -1.97 6.16
CA ARG A 206 20.42 -3.25 6.60
C ARG A 206 19.48 -4.01 7.55
N VAL A 207 18.99 -3.34 8.61
CA VAL A 207 18.08 -3.94 9.57
C VAL A 207 16.78 -4.36 8.90
N TYR A 208 16.26 -3.53 7.98
CA TYR A 208 15.04 -3.83 7.24
C TYR A 208 15.19 -5.09 6.38
N ASN A 209 16.29 -5.17 5.62
CA ASN A 209 16.58 -6.35 4.82
C ASN A 209 16.73 -7.62 5.68
N ASP A 210 17.47 -7.55 6.77
CA ASP A 210 17.69 -8.69 7.66
C ASP A 210 16.37 -9.15 8.32
N ALA A 211 15.56 -8.20 8.80
CA ALA A 211 14.25 -8.49 9.38
C ALA A 211 13.30 -9.16 8.36
N MET A 212 13.22 -8.62 7.14
CA MET A 212 12.40 -9.19 6.07
C MET A 212 12.85 -10.61 5.71
N ASN A 213 14.13 -10.86 5.60
CA ASN A 213 14.67 -12.20 5.34
C ASN A 213 14.31 -13.19 6.45
N ILE A 214 14.43 -12.78 7.72
CA ILE A 214 14.09 -13.63 8.86
C ILE A 214 12.59 -13.95 8.86
N ILE A 215 11.73 -12.96 8.66
CA ILE A 215 10.27 -13.13 8.62
C ILE A 215 9.87 -14.08 7.50
N HIS A 216 10.39 -13.86 6.28
CA HIS A 216 10.08 -14.74 5.15
C HIS A 216 10.63 -16.15 5.33
N TYR A 217 11.83 -16.28 5.91
CA TYR A 217 12.37 -17.60 6.26
C TYR A 217 11.47 -18.37 7.24
N MET A 218 10.93 -17.67 8.25
CA MET A 218 10.03 -18.31 9.22
C MET A 218 8.69 -18.71 8.59
N HIS A 219 8.13 -17.89 7.72
CA HIS A 219 6.93 -18.25 6.95
C HIS A 219 7.20 -19.43 6.02
N ASP A 220 8.30 -19.42 5.27
CA ASP A 220 8.69 -20.53 4.39
C ASP A 220 8.92 -21.83 5.16
N LYS A 221 9.62 -21.75 6.30
CA LYS A 221 9.89 -22.91 7.15
C LYS A 221 8.64 -23.60 7.67
N TYR A 222 7.65 -22.84 8.09
CA TYR A 222 6.42 -23.39 8.65
C TYR A 222 5.28 -23.51 7.64
N TYR A 223 5.33 -22.84 6.56
CA TYR A 223 4.55 -22.85 5.32
C TYR A 223 3.14 -23.44 5.41
N TYR A 224 2.41 -23.06 6.45
CA TYR A 224 1.01 -23.48 6.62
C TYR A 224 0.09 -22.89 5.53
N GLU A 225 0.44 -21.76 4.95
CA GLU A 225 -0.28 -21.12 3.85
C GLU A 225 -0.38 -22.02 2.63
N LYS A 226 0.63 -22.86 2.36
CA LYS A 226 0.60 -23.84 1.27
C LYS A 226 -0.55 -24.84 1.40
N ALA A 227 -0.90 -25.22 2.61
CA ALA A 227 -2.02 -26.12 2.86
C ALA A 227 -3.38 -25.43 2.62
N GLN A 228 -3.44 -24.11 2.66
CA GLN A 228 -4.64 -23.29 2.46
C GLN A 228 -4.81 -22.80 1.02
N MET A 229 -3.79 -22.92 0.19
CA MET A 229 -3.75 -22.39 -1.18
C MET A 229 -4.15 -23.46 -2.21
N ALA A 230 -5.40 -23.94 -2.15
CA ALA A 230 -5.89 -25.01 -3.02
C ALA A 230 -5.85 -24.69 -4.53
N PHE A 231 -5.79 -23.41 -4.89
CA PHE A 231 -5.81 -22.92 -6.28
C PHE A 231 -4.49 -22.25 -6.72
N ILE A 232 -3.39 -22.59 -6.05
CA ILE A 232 -2.07 -22.06 -6.35
C ILE A 232 -1.14 -23.16 -6.84
N ASP A 233 -0.15 -22.79 -7.66
CA ASP A 233 0.88 -23.70 -8.15
C ASP A 233 1.63 -24.36 -6.98
N THR A 234 2.16 -25.57 -7.22
CA THR A 234 2.89 -26.33 -6.21
C THR A 234 4.21 -25.67 -5.77
N ASP A 235 4.75 -24.80 -6.61
CA ASP A 235 5.99 -24.06 -6.36
C ASP A 235 5.78 -22.57 -6.71
N PRO A 236 4.99 -21.84 -5.90
CA PRO A 236 4.71 -20.45 -6.18
C PRO A 236 5.95 -19.58 -5.94
N ARG A 237 6.13 -18.57 -6.79
CA ARG A 237 7.17 -17.55 -6.58
C ARG A 237 6.81 -16.66 -5.40
N ILE A 238 7.69 -16.60 -4.40
CA ILE A 238 7.53 -15.72 -3.24
C ILE A 238 8.10 -14.35 -3.56
N ASN A 239 7.29 -13.31 -3.38
CA ASN A 239 7.69 -11.92 -3.55
C ASN A 239 7.93 -11.26 -2.18
N LEU A 240 9.00 -10.49 -2.08
CA LEU A 240 9.29 -9.60 -0.95
C LEU A 240 8.75 -8.21 -1.26
N ALA A 241 7.98 -7.64 -0.33
CA ALA A 241 7.47 -6.28 -0.46
C ALA A 241 8.22 -5.33 0.48
N TYR A 242 9.04 -4.48 -0.10
CA TYR A 242 9.71 -3.38 0.59
C TYR A 242 9.00 -2.08 0.27
N GLY A 243 8.66 -1.31 1.29
CA GLY A 243 8.01 -0.02 1.15
C GLY A 243 8.64 1.05 2.03
N VAL A 244 8.31 2.29 1.70
CA VAL A 244 8.68 3.46 2.50
C VAL A 244 7.43 4.24 2.89
N ALA A 245 7.49 4.91 4.03
CA ALA A 245 6.46 5.85 4.49
C ALA A 245 7.12 7.16 4.88
N GLY A 246 6.39 8.27 4.77
CA GLY A 246 6.88 9.60 5.14
C GLY A 246 7.90 10.19 4.17
N LEU A 247 7.87 9.81 2.88
CA LEU A 247 8.80 10.34 1.88
C LEU A 247 8.64 11.86 1.75
N SER A 248 7.43 12.36 1.48
CA SER A 248 7.15 13.79 1.38
C SER A 248 7.55 14.55 2.65
N ILE A 249 7.25 14.00 3.82
CA ILE A 249 7.63 14.62 5.10
C ILE A 249 9.17 14.74 5.22
N ALA A 250 9.89 13.69 4.83
CA ALA A 250 11.36 13.71 4.89
C ALA A 250 11.94 14.73 3.89
N ILE A 251 11.40 14.77 2.67
CA ILE A 251 11.83 15.72 1.63
C ILE A 251 11.53 17.15 2.06
N ASP A 252 10.31 17.46 2.47
CA ASP A 252 9.93 18.80 2.92
C ASP A 252 10.74 19.26 4.13
N SER A 253 11.02 18.36 5.07
CA SER A 253 11.88 18.67 6.21
C SER A 253 13.32 18.98 5.81
N LEU A 254 13.90 18.21 4.89
CA LEU A 254 15.23 18.46 4.33
C LEU A 254 15.26 19.76 3.52
N SER A 255 14.21 20.03 2.77
CA SER A 255 14.03 21.28 2.02
C SER A 255 13.98 22.49 2.96
N ALA A 256 13.18 22.41 4.02
CA ALA A 256 13.10 23.45 5.04
C ALA A 256 14.46 23.74 5.68
N ILE A 257 15.24 22.68 6.00
CA ILE A 257 16.57 22.81 6.56
C ILE A 257 17.57 23.44 5.55
N LYS A 258 17.42 23.11 4.26
CA LYS A 258 18.33 23.57 3.20
C LYS A 258 18.07 25.00 2.74
N TYR A 259 16.82 25.36 2.59
CA TYR A 259 16.40 26.63 1.95
C TYR A 259 15.79 27.64 2.94
N GLY A 260 15.27 27.17 4.07
CA GLY A 260 14.80 27.99 5.18
C GLY A 260 15.81 28.03 6.33
N ARG A 261 15.28 28.32 7.51
CA ARG A 261 16.03 28.29 8.77
C ARG A 261 15.22 27.47 9.78
N VAL A 262 15.71 26.31 10.19
CA VAL A 262 15.03 25.41 11.10
C VAL A 262 15.76 25.36 12.43
N HIS A 263 15.10 25.80 13.50
CA HIS A 263 15.59 25.74 14.86
C HIS A 263 14.99 24.54 15.59
N ALA A 264 15.84 23.64 16.10
CA ALA A 264 15.41 22.52 16.92
C ALA A 264 15.23 22.93 18.38
N LYS A 265 14.03 22.76 18.92
CA LYS A 265 13.74 22.92 20.35
C LYS A 265 14.11 21.62 21.07
N ARG A 266 15.07 21.68 21.95
CA ARG A 266 15.59 20.52 22.66
C ARG A 266 15.23 20.55 24.13
N ASN A 267 14.94 19.38 24.68
CA ASN A 267 14.75 19.21 26.12
C ASN A 267 16.09 19.12 26.88
N ASP A 268 16.01 18.99 28.22
CA ASP A 268 17.17 18.96 29.12
C ASP A 268 18.17 17.84 28.83
N ILE A 269 17.77 16.76 28.16
CA ILE A 269 18.63 15.66 27.75
C ILE A 269 19.10 15.75 26.30
N GLY A 270 18.81 16.89 25.65
CA GLY A 270 19.24 17.22 24.28
C GLY A 270 18.44 16.52 23.18
N LEU A 271 17.24 16.02 23.45
CA LEU A 271 16.33 15.48 22.43
C LEU A 271 15.43 16.57 21.88
N THR A 272 15.17 16.54 20.59
CA THR A 272 14.29 17.48 19.91
C THR A 272 12.83 17.16 20.22
N GLU A 273 12.11 18.15 20.74
CA GLU A 273 10.68 18.09 21.05
C GLU A 273 9.82 18.87 20.05
N GLY A 274 10.46 19.73 19.25
CA GLY A 274 9.77 20.53 18.25
C GLY A 274 10.74 21.31 17.38
N PHE A 275 10.16 22.02 16.41
CA PHE A 275 10.90 22.82 15.45
C PHE A 275 10.25 24.19 15.29
N GLU A 276 11.06 25.22 15.10
CA GLU A 276 10.63 26.52 14.59
C GLU A 276 11.24 26.72 13.22
N ILE A 277 10.40 27.10 12.25
CA ILE A 277 10.79 27.25 10.86
C ILE A 277 10.60 28.70 10.44
N GLU A 278 11.65 29.31 9.89
CA GLU A 278 11.63 30.65 9.34
C GLU A 278 12.00 30.63 7.85
N GLY A 279 11.31 31.47 7.07
CA GLY A 279 11.52 31.58 5.64
C GLY A 279 10.68 30.61 4.80
N GLU A 280 10.75 30.81 3.49
CA GLU A 280 10.04 29.98 2.51
C GLU A 280 10.98 28.90 1.97
N PHE A 281 10.42 27.74 1.65
CA PHE A 281 11.14 26.61 1.05
C PHE A 281 10.24 25.87 0.07
N PRO A 282 10.81 25.24 -0.98
CA PRO A 282 10.03 24.43 -1.91
C PRO A 282 9.52 23.15 -1.24
N CYS A 283 8.29 22.74 -1.59
CA CYS A 283 7.65 21.54 -1.09
C CYS A 283 7.51 20.50 -2.21
N PHE A 284 7.73 19.25 -1.86
CA PHE A 284 7.62 18.10 -2.76
C PHE A 284 6.22 17.95 -3.38
N GLY A 285 6.15 17.55 -4.64
CA GLY A 285 4.90 17.31 -5.34
C GLY A 285 4.27 18.56 -5.96
N ASN A 286 5.02 19.68 -6.05
CA ASN A 286 4.58 20.93 -6.67
C ASN A 286 5.36 21.27 -7.96
N ASP A 287 5.95 20.27 -8.61
CA ASP A 287 6.72 20.42 -9.85
C ASP A 287 7.89 21.43 -9.70
N ASP A 288 8.65 21.27 -8.62
CA ASP A 288 9.81 22.10 -8.28
C ASP A 288 11.08 21.25 -8.26
N ASP A 289 11.89 21.34 -9.31
CA ASP A 289 13.14 20.57 -9.53
C ASP A 289 14.13 20.61 -8.34
N ARG A 290 13.98 21.56 -7.42
CA ARG A 290 14.84 21.66 -6.24
C ARG A 290 14.58 20.56 -5.21
N VAL A 291 13.39 19.94 -5.28
CA VAL A 291 12.91 18.94 -4.30
C VAL A 291 12.34 17.68 -4.92
N ASP A 292 12.14 17.63 -6.23
CA ASP A 292 11.74 16.45 -7.00
C ASP A 292 12.98 15.58 -7.39
#